data_3f3f522d1e85dfccdbe252d6785f71e7
#
_entry.id   3f3f522d1e85dfccdbe252d6785f71e7
#
_cell.length_a   1.000
_cell.length_b   1.000
_cell.length_c   1.000
_cell.angle_alpha   90.00
_cell.angle_beta   90.00
_cell.angle_gamma   90.00
#
_symmetry.space_group_name_H-M   'P 1'
#
loop_
_entity.id
_entity.type
_entity.pdbx_description
1 polymer ?
#
loop_
_entity_poly.entity_id
_entity_poly.type
_entity_poly.pdbx_seq_one_letter_code
_entity_poly.pdbx_strand_id
1 'polypeptide(L)'
;MLNLSQRGRSGLQFLGSLQPYASSRVRGIAKAEFEADPVGQAIVAEHERGGSNEPWPDRIAKAKAVAEKSVAYKHERFYQRYVAEENFVRAIPAIEEKRAEAEKIVNRPVEDCGGSLELDDSVPIPEYYEGVEWHLEPGGWDGYDLAGPMFMAGI
;
A
#
# COMPACT_ATOMS: atom_id res chain seq x y z
N MET A 1 9.31 15.05 13.91
CA MET A 1 8.05 14.56 13.28
C MET A 1 7.29 15.77 12.76
N LEU A 2 6.83 15.74 11.52
CA LEU A 2 6.14 16.85 10.89
C LEU A 2 4.77 17.10 11.58
N ASN A 3 4.48 18.33 11.96
CA ASN A 3 3.21 18.66 12.61
C ASN A 3 2.19 19.16 11.58
N LEU A 4 1.47 18.24 10.97
CA LEU A 4 0.45 18.54 9.97
C LEU A 4 -0.67 19.45 10.51
N SER A 5 -1.30 20.22 9.63
CA SER A 5 -2.51 20.99 9.96
C SER A 5 -3.66 20.06 10.39
N GLN A 6 -4.68 20.62 11.03
CA GLN A 6 -5.87 19.84 11.40
C GLN A 6 -6.52 19.19 10.16
N ARG A 7 -6.59 19.93 9.04
CA ARG A 7 -7.15 19.43 7.77
C ARG A 7 -6.35 18.23 7.25
N GLY A 8 -5.02 18.37 7.19
CA GLY A 8 -4.13 17.28 6.74
C GLY A 8 -4.27 16.04 7.61
N ARG A 9 -4.21 16.22 8.95
CA ARG A 9 -4.40 15.10 9.89
C ARG A 9 -5.74 14.40 9.71
N SER A 10 -6.85 15.15 9.62
CA SER A 10 -8.19 14.55 9.50
C SER A 10 -8.34 13.71 8.24
N GLY A 11 -7.79 14.18 7.11
CA GLY A 11 -7.79 13.42 5.86
C GLY A 11 -7.04 12.09 5.96
N LEU A 12 -5.85 12.12 6.53
CA LEU A 12 -5.01 10.92 6.71
C LEU A 12 -5.57 9.97 7.78
N GLN A 13 -6.11 10.50 8.88
CA GLN A 13 -6.76 9.70 9.92
C GLN A 13 -7.97 8.93 9.41
N PHE A 14 -8.73 9.53 8.49
CA PHE A 14 -9.84 8.82 7.84
C PHE A 14 -9.35 7.59 7.08
N LEU A 15 -8.31 7.74 6.24
CA LEU A 15 -7.73 6.62 5.49
C LEU A 15 -7.10 5.59 6.44
N GLY A 16 -6.37 6.06 7.47
CA GLY A 16 -5.78 5.22 8.50
C GLY A 16 -6.81 4.44 9.33
N SER A 17 -8.07 4.89 9.38
CA SER A 17 -9.17 4.16 10.01
C SER A 17 -9.84 3.18 9.04
N LEU A 18 -9.95 3.55 7.77
CA LEU A 18 -10.58 2.74 6.74
C LEU A 18 -9.76 1.48 6.41
N GLN A 19 -8.44 1.62 6.34
CA GLN A 19 -7.54 0.51 6.00
C GLN A 19 -7.64 -0.66 7.00
N PRO A 20 -7.49 -0.47 8.33
CA PRO A 20 -7.67 -1.56 9.30
C PRO A 20 -9.09 -2.15 9.27
N TYR A 21 -10.12 -1.33 9.07
CA TYR A 21 -11.49 -1.81 8.93
C TYR A 21 -11.63 -2.76 7.73
N ALA A 22 -11.11 -2.38 6.58
CA ALA A 22 -11.14 -3.20 5.39
C ALA A 22 -10.30 -4.49 5.55
N SER A 23 -9.06 -4.36 6.04
CA SER A 23 -8.11 -5.47 6.14
C SER A 23 -8.39 -6.45 7.30
N SER A 24 -9.19 -6.06 8.29
CA SER A 24 -9.58 -6.95 9.38
C SER A 24 -11.04 -7.39 9.26
N ARG A 25 -11.99 -6.47 9.44
CA ARG A 25 -13.41 -6.81 9.54
C ARG A 25 -13.99 -7.28 8.21
N VAL A 26 -13.80 -6.51 7.14
CA VAL A 26 -14.38 -6.84 5.82
C VAL A 26 -13.69 -8.08 5.24
N ARG A 27 -12.36 -8.14 5.34
CA ARG A 27 -11.59 -9.33 4.94
C ARG A 27 -11.95 -10.56 5.75
N GLY A 28 -12.23 -10.41 7.06
CA GLY A 28 -12.68 -11.51 7.91
C GLY A 28 -13.98 -12.12 7.43
N ILE A 29 -14.95 -11.31 7.01
CA ILE A 29 -16.21 -11.78 6.40
C ILE A 29 -15.92 -12.49 5.07
N ALA A 30 -15.15 -11.87 4.19
CA ALA A 30 -14.79 -12.46 2.90
C ALA A 30 -14.06 -13.81 3.05
N LYS A 31 -13.16 -13.91 4.04
CA LYS A 31 -12.50 -15.17 4.38
C LYS A 31 -13.48 -16.24 4.84
N ALA A 32 -14.38 -15.91 5.74
CA ALA A 32 -15.40 -16.85 6.22
C ALA A 32 -16.32 -17.35 5.08
N GLU A 33 -16.73 -16.45 4.19
CA GLU A 33 -17.53 -16.82 3.00
C GLU A 33 -16.73 -17.71 2.04
N PHE A 34 -15.43 -17.45 1.84
CA PHE A 34 -14.54 -18.29 1.04
C PHE A 34 -14.39 -19.70 1.64
N GLU A 35 -14.18 -19.78 2.95
CA GLU A 35 -14.01 -21.03 3.70
C GLU A 35 -15.32 -21.81 3.82
N ALA A 36 -16.48 -21.18 3.64
CA ALA A 36 -17.77 -21.84 3.56
C ALA A 36 -18.10 -22.43 2.19
N ASP A 37 -17.45 -21.97 1.10
CA ASP A 37 -17.62 -22.52 -0.24
C ASP A 37 -16.86 -23.86 -0.34
N PRO A 38 -17.49 -24.95 -0.87
CA PRO A 38 -16.83 -26.26 -0.96
C PRO A 38 -15.51 -26.26 -1.73
N VAL A 39 -15.40 -25.43 -2.79
CA VAL A 39 -14.17 -25.28 -3.56
C VAL A 39 -13.12 -24.51 -2.74
N GLY A 40 -13.56 -23.48 -2.01
CA GLY A 40 -12.71 -22.73 -1.08
C GLY A 40 -12.14 -23.62 0.02
N GLN A 41 -12.97 -24.45 0.63
CA GLN A 41 -12.55 -25.46 1.63
C GLN A 41 -11.48 -26.40 1.06
N ALA A 42 -11.70 -26.91 -0.15
CA ALA A 42 -10.74 -27.81 -0.80
C ALA A 42 -9.38 -27.13 -1.03
N ILE A 43 -9.38 -25.87 -1.45
CA ILE A 43 -8.16 -25.07 -1.65
C ILE A 43 -7.40 -24.86 -0.32
N VAL A 44 -8.12 -24.50 0.76
CA VAL A 44 -7.53 -24.33 2.09
C VAL A 44 -6.92 -25.63 2.60
N ALA A 45 -7.69 -26.71 2.54
CA ALA A 45 -7.24 -28.04 2.99
C ALA A 45 -6.03 -28.56 2.17
N GLU A 46 -5.95 -28.23 0.90
CA GLU A 46 -4.80 -28.55 0.07
C GLU A 46 -3.55 -27.75 0.46
N HIS A 47 -3.73 -26.46 0.76
CA HIS A 47 -2.65 -25.60 1.24
C HIS A 47 -2.09 -26.11 2.59
N GLU A 48 -2.95 -26.47 3.52
CA GLU A 48 -2.57 -27.00 4.84
C GLU A 48 -1.80 -28.34 4.76
N ARG A 49 -2.05 -29.14 3.73
CA ARG A 49 -1.32 -30.40 3.46
C ARG A 49 0.03 -30.20 2.77
N GLY A 50 0.48 -28.98 2.58
CA GLY A 50 1.79 -28.70 1.97
C GLY A 50 1.71 -28.23 0.52
N GLY A 51 0.52 -27.90 0.03
CA GLY A 51 0.28 -27.32 -1.29
C GLY A 51 -0.22 -28.32 -2.33
N SER A 52 -0.28 -27.89 -3.56
CA SER A 52 -0.83 -28.57 -4.72
C SER A 52 0.22 -28.74 -5.81
N ASN A 53 0.12 -29.83 -6.59
CA ASN A 53 0.87 -30.01 -7.83
C ASN A 53 0.23 -29.26 -9.02
N GLU A 54 -0.92 -28.64 -8.82
CA GLU A 54 -1.58 -27.85 -9.86
C GLU A 54 -0.79 -26.57 -10.16
N PRO A 55 -0.68 -26.17 -11.45
CA PRO A 55 -0.02 -24.93 -11.85
C PRO A 55 -0.58 -23.71 -11.12
N TRP A 56 0.31 -22.82 -10.68
CA TRP A 56 -0.06 -21.63 -9.91
C TRP A 56 -1.14 -20.75 -10.55
N PRO A 57 -1.13 -20.49 -11.89
CA PRO A 57 -2.20 -19.72 -12.54
C PRO A 57 -3.59 -20.35 -12.40
N ASP A 58 -3.71 -21.67 -12.49
CA ASP A 58 -4.98 -22.39 -12.40
C ASP A 58 -5.53 -22.36 -10.99
N ARG A 59 -4.64 -22.49 -9.99
CA ARG A 59 -5.01 -22.35 -8.57
C ARG A 59 -5.52 -20.95 -8.25
N ILE A 60 -4.83 -19.90 -8.75
CA ILE A 60 -5.28 -18.52 -8.58
C ILE A 60 -6.64 -18.31 -9.24
N ALA A 61 -6.85 -18.82 -10.45
CA ALA A 61 -8.12 -18.68 -11.16
C ALA A 61 -9.28 -19.32 -10.39
N LYS A 62 -9.08 -20.53 -9.83
CA LYS A 62 -10.08 -21.20 -8.98
C LYS A 62 -10.38 -20.40 -7.72
N ALA A 63 -9.34 -19.97 -6.99
CA ALA A 63 -9.50 -19.19 -5.77
C ALA A 63 -10.22 -17.86 -6.04
N LYS A 64 -9.85 -17.18 -7.13
CA LYS A 64 -10.49 -15.93 -7.56
C LYS A 64 -11.96 -16.15 -7.89
N ALA A 65 -12.31 -17.21 -8.61
CA ALA A 65 -13.69 -17.52 -8.96
C ALA A 65 -14.59 -17.76 -7.74
N VAL A 66 -14.03 -18.33 -6.65
CA VAL A 66 -14.74 -18.44 -5.35
C VAL A 66 -14.84 -17.08 -4.67
N ALA A 67 -13.73 -16.37 -4.52
CA ALA A 67 -13.67 -15.07 -3.84
C ALA A 67 -14.60 -14.03 -4.47
N GLU A 68 -14.70 -14.00 -5.80
CA GLU A 68 -15.56 -13.06 -6.54
C GLU A 68 -17.08 -13.28 -6.35
N LYS A 69 -17.50 -14.39 -5.76
CA LYS A 69 -18.89 -14.57 -5.35
C LYS A 69 -19.22 -13.70 -4.12
N SER A 70 -18.23 -13.42 -3.29
CA SER A 70 -18.36 -12.66 -2.06
C SER A 70 -18.52 -11.16 -2.32
N VAL A 71 -19.57 -10.56 -1.76
CA VAL A 71 -19.74 -9.09 -1.76
C VAL A 71 -18.71 -8.45 -0.82
N ALA A 72 -18.40 -9.09 0.29
CA ALA A 72 -17.39 -8.60 1.23
C ALA A 72 -16.00 -8.56 0.59
N TYR A 73 -15.63 -9.57 -0.20
CA TYR A 73 -14.36 -9.54 -0.96
C TYR A 73 -14.29 -8.36 -1.93
N LYS A 74 -15.39 -8.10 -2.68
CA LYS A 74 -15.44 -6.95 -3.61
C LYS A 74 -15.31 -5.61 -2.88
N HIS A 75 -15.97 -5.48 -1.71
CA HIS A 75 -15.83 -4.28 -0.88
C HIS A 75 -14.42 -4.14 -0.31
N GLU A 76 -13.81 -5.22 0.17
CA GLU A 76 -12.43 -5.22 0.66
C GLU A 76 -11.47 -4.72 -0.43
N ARG A 77 -11.57 -5.26 -1.65
CA ARG A 77 -10.76 -4.85 -2.79
C ARG A 77 -10.99 -3.38 -3.17
N PHE A 78 -12.25 -2.93 -3.14
CA PHE A 78 -12.58 -1.53 -3.37
C PHE A 78 -11.94 -0.62 -2.33
N TYR A 79 -12.06 -0.92 -1.04
CA TYR A 79 -11.47 -0.10 0.02
C TYR A 79 -9.95 -0.07 -0.03
N GLN A 80 -9.31 -1.21 -0.29
CA GLN A 80 -7.86 -1.26 -0.44
C GLN A 80 -7.38 -0.37 -1.58
N ARG A 81 -8.05 -0.44 -2.71
CA ARG A 81 -7.74 0.41 -3.86
C ARG A 81 -8.02 1.89 -3.56
N TYR A 82 -9.16 2.19 -2.97
CA TYR A 82 -9.53 3.55 -2.59
C TYR A 82 -8.49 4.18 -1.65
N VAL A 83 -8.05 3.45 -0.63
CA VAL A 83 -7.01 3.93 0.28
C VAL A 83 -5.70 4.19 -0.46
N ALA A 84 -5.28 3.28 -1.33
CA ALA A 84 -4.06 3.45 -2.10
C ALA A 84 -4.11 4.67 -3.03
N GLU A 85 -5.23 4.87 -3.73
CA GLU A 85 -5.42 6.00 -4.65
C GLU A 85 -5.55 7.34 -3.92
N GLU A 86 -6.28 7.39 -2.79
CA GLU A 86 -6.51 8.61 -2.02
C GLU A 86 -5.33 9.02 -1.14
N ASN A 87 -4.42 8.10 -0.87
CA ASN A 87 -3.32 8.36 0.06
C ASN A 87 -2.48 9.56 -0.39
N PHE A 88 -1.95 9.52 -1.60
CA PHE A 88 -1.11 10.60 -2.14
C PHE A 88 -1.90 11.88 -2.41
N VAL A 89 -3.15 11.76 -2.86
CA VAL A 89 -4.05 12.90 -3.09
C VAL A 89 -4.25 13.72 -1.80
N ARG A 90 -4.21 13.08 -0.64
CA ARG A 90 -4.35 13.73 0.68
C ARG A 90 -3.02 14.06 1.32
N ALA A 91 -2.04 13.21 1.15
CA ALA A 91 -0.73 13.35 1.76
C ALA A 91 0.06 14.51 1.17
N ILE A 92 0.14 14.60 -0.15
CA ILE A 92 0.92 15.63 -0.82
C ILE A 92 0.48 17.04 -0.40
N PRO A 93 -0.82 17.43 -0.50
CA PRO A 93 -1.24 18.75 -0.02
C PRO A 93 -0.98 18.98 1.47
N ALA A 94 -1.11 17.94 2.30
CA ALA A 94 -0.86 18.07 3.74
C ALA A 94 0.62 18.32 4.06
N ILE A 95 1.53 17.74 3.29
CA ILE A 95 2.97 17.97 3.38
C ILE A 95 3.33 19.34 2.80
N GLU A 96 2.75 19.71 1.66
CA GLU A 96 2.99 21.02 1.01
C GLU A 96 2.59 22.20 1.92
N GLU A 97 1.51 22.07 2.70
CA GLU A 97 1.17 23.06 3.73
C GLU A 97 2.30 23.28 4.76
N LYS A 98 3.25 22.34 4.83
CA LYS A 98 4.38 22.31 5.76
C LYS A 98 5.74 22.22 5.06
N ARG A 99 5.79 22.61 3.78
CA ARG A 99 6.99 22.49 2.95
C ARG A 99 8.26 22.98 3.66
N ALA A 100 8.24 24.17 4.24
CA ALA A 100 9.41 24.72 4.92
C ALA A 100 9.89 23.91 6.15
N GLU A 101 8.98 23.18 6.80
CA GLU A 101 9.33 22.24 7.87
C GLU A 101 9.86 20.92 7.30
N ALA A 102 9.28 20.44 6.22
CA ALA A 102 9.69 19.24 5.53
C ALA A 102 11.09 19.38 4.90
N GLU A 103 11.36 20.51 4.26
CA GLU A 103 12.69 20.84 3.68
C GLU A 103 13.81 20.85 4.74
N LYS A 104 13.53 21.25 5.96
CA LYS A 104 14.51 21.15 7.05
C LYS A 104 14.86 19.70 7.39
N ILE A 105 13.95 18.77 7.17
CA ILE A 105 14.20 17.34 7.40
C ILE A 105 15.05 16.79 6.27
N VAL A 106 14.73 17.12 5.01
CA VAL A 106 15.48 16.68 3.81
C VAL A 106 16.89 17.22 3.82
N ASN A 107 17.04 18.51 4.14
CA ASN A 107 18.33 19.22 4.12
C ASN A 107 19.15 19.04 5.41
N ARG A 108 18.74 18.12 6.28
CA ARG A 108 19.51 17.79 7.47
C ARG A 108 20.87 17.21 7.06
N PRO A 109 22.00 17.66 7.65
CA PRO A 109 23.31 17.09 7.37
C PRO A 109 23.33 15.56 7.61
N VAL A 110 23.92 14.81 6.68
CA VAL A 110 23.98 13.33 6.75
C VAL A 110 24.72 12.88 8.02
N GLU A 111 25.71 13.64 8.44
CA GLU A 111 26.50 13.42 9.64
C GLU A 111 25.65 13.38 10.93
N ASP A 112 24.54 14.14 10.93
CA ASP A 112 23.60 14.17 12.05
C ASP A 112 22.64 12.99 12.09
N CYS A 113 22.60 12.17 11.01
CA CYS A 113 21.65 11.05 10.89
C CYS A 113 22.18 9.75 11.48
N GLY A 114 23.50 9.63 11.68
CA GLY A 114 24.17 8.39 12.07
C GLY A 114 24.16 7.34 10.93
N GLY A 115 25.12 6.43 10.96
CA GLY A 115 25.27 5.42 9.93
C GLY A 115 26.05 5.92 8.71
N SER A 116 26.00 5.14 7.63
CA SER A 116 26.63 5.45 6.35
C SER A 116 25.64 5.29 5.21
N LEU A 117 25.76 6.12 4.18
CA LEU A 117 25.03 6.02 2.94
C LEU A 117 26.03 5.76 1.81
N GLU A 118 25.84 4.64 1.12
CA GLU A 118 26.62 4.28 -0.06
C GLU A 118 25.67 4.18 -1.25
N LEU A 119 25.88 5.01 -2.26
CA LEU A 119 25.06 5.09 -3.47
C LEU A 119 25.90 4.66 -4.66
N ASP A 120 25.30 3.84 -5.52
CA ASP A 120 25.88 3.44 -6.79
C ASP A 120 25.04 4.00 -7.95
N ASP A 121 25.43 5.14 -8.47
CA ASP A 121 24.75 5.81 -9.59
C ASP A 121 24.92 5.06 -10.92
N SER A 122 25.75 4.01 -10.96
CA SER A 122 25.94 3.18 -12.16
C SER A 122 24.89 2.09 -12.34
N VAL A 123 24.05 1.85 -11.33
CA VAL A 123 22.98 0.85 -11.41
C VAL A 123 21.88 1.35 -12.34
N PRO A 124 21.66 0.69 -13.50
CA PRO A 124 20.64 1.15 -14.44
C PRO A 124 19.24 0.96 -13.86
N ILE A 125 18.39 1.97 -14.01
CA ILE A 125 16.96 1.82 -13.73
C ILE A 125 16.38 0.85 -14.74
N PRO A 126 15.65 -0.22 -14.32
CA PRO A 126 15.02 -1.17 -15.23
C PRO A 126 14.01 -0.48 -16.16
N GLU A 127 14.00 -0.84 -17.45
CA GLU A 127 13.11 -0.25 -18.46
C GLU A 127 11.63 -0.25 -18.04
N TYR A 128 11.17 -1.31 -17.34
CA TYR A 128 9.79 -1.39 -16.88
C TYR A 128 9.43 -0.35 -15.83
N TYR A 129 10.41 0.30 -15.22
CA TYR A 129 10.20 1.32 -14.21
C TYR A 129 9.88 2.69 -14.84
N GLU A 130 10.35 2.94 -16.06
CA GLU A 130 10.18 4.22 -16.74
C GLU A 130 8.74 4.51 -17.17
N GLY A 131 7.93 3.47 -17.38
CA GLY A 131 6.57 3.60 -17.89
C GLY A 131 5.46 3.37 -16.87
N VAL A 132 5.78 3.07 -15.61
CA VAL A 132 4.78 2.65 -14.62
C VAL A 132 4.92 3.46 -13.34
N GLU A 133 3.88 4.22 -13.01
CA GLU A 133 3.74 4.80 -11.67
C GLU A 133 3.28 3.71 -10.69
N TRP A 134 4.16 3.34 -9.79
CA TRP A 134 3.86 2.38 -8.74
C TRP A 134 3.02 3.06 -7.64
N HIS A 135 1.92 2.42 -7.28
CA HIS A 135 1.01 2.90 -6.23
C HIS A 135 0.40 4.29 -6.46
N LEU A 136 0.34 4.76 -7.72
CA LEU A 136 -0.12 6.11 -8.06
C LEU A 136 0.72 7.22 -7.42
N GLU A 137 1.99 6.95 -7.20
CA GLU A 137 2.96 7.92 -6.71
C GLU A 137 3.33 8.88 -7.84
N PRO A 138 3.07 10.19 -7.72
CA PRO A 138 3.38 11.16 -8.76
C PRO A 138 4.88 11.18 -9.10
N GLY A 139 5.23 10.83 -10.37
CA GLY A 139 6.59 10.79 -10.83
C GLY A 139 7.45 9.69 -10.22
N GLY A 140 6.85 8.67 -9.62
CA GLY A 140 7.55 7.67 -8.83
C GLY A 140 8.29 8.32 -7.65
N TRP A 141 9.44 7.78 -7.29
CA TRP A 141 10.26 8.32 -6.19
C TRP A 141 11.04 9.57 -6.60
N ASP A 142 11.31 9.76 -7.88
CA ASP A 142 12.13 10.88 -8.42
C ASP A 142 11.29 12.15 -8.65
N GLY A 143 10.00 12.04 -8.75
CA GLY A 143 9.13 13.16 -9.15
C GLY A 143 8.68 14.08 -8.02
N TYR A 144 8.91 13.70 -6.75
CA TYR A 144 8.48 14.47 -5.61
C TYR A 144 9.58 14.62 -4.55
N ASP A 145 10.14 15.82 -4.45
CA ASP A 145 11.27 16.14 -3.58
C ASP A 145 11.00 15.96 -2.08
N LEU A 146 9.74 15.92 -1.67
CA LEU A 146 9.31 15.68 -0.29
C LEU A 146 8.80 14.26 -0.03
N ALA A 147 9.07 13.29 -0.92
CA ALA A 147 8.65 11.91 -0.74
C ALA A 147 9.18 11.31 0.59
N GLY A 148 10.44 11.54 0.93
CA GLY A 148 11.02 11.08 2.20
C GLY A 148 10.26 11.60 3.43
N PRO A 149 10.06 12.90 3.62
CA PRO A 149 9.23 13.46 4.68
C PRO A 149 7.79 12.95 4.69
N MET A 150 7.21 12.69 3.53
CA MET A 150 5.88 12.13 3.39
C MET A 150 5.80 10.74 4.05
N PHE A 151 6.73 9.84 3.73
CA PHE A 151 6.81 8.53 4.37
C PHE A 151 7.09 8.59 5.87
N MET A 152 7.94 9.52 6.31
CA MET A 152 8.21 9.71 7.72
C MET A 152 7.03 10.29 8.51
N ALA A 153 6.09 10.96 7.85
CA ALA A 153 4.86 11.47 8.47
C ALA A 153 3.85 10.37 8.79
N GLY A 154 4.11 9.14 8.38
CA GLY A 154 3.29 7.97 8.73
C GLY A 154 2.16 7.69 7.72
N ILE A 155 2.45 7.89 6.46
CA ILE A 155 1.53 7.59 5.36
C ILE A 155 1.73 6.16 4.88
#